data_9d53f61155d0e8161cba3656f17d40d1
#
_entry.id   9d53f61155d0e8161cba3656f17d40d1
#
_cell.length_a   1.000
_cell.length_b   1.000
_cell.length_c   1.000
_cell.angle_alpha   90.00
_cell.angle_beta   90.00
_cell.angle_gamma   90.00
#
_symmetry.space_group_name_H-M   'P 1'
#
loop_
_entity.id
_entity.type
_entity.pdbx_description
1 polymer ?
#
loop_
_entity_poly.entity_id
_entity_poly.type
_entity_poly.pdbx_seq_one_letter_code
_entity_poly.pdbx_strand_id
1 'polypeptide(L)'
;MNNVFVYCEIEGTIVAEVSQELLTKGRKLANELGVELEAVVAGSGIKGNVEQQILPYGVDKLHVFDAEGLFPYTSAPHTSILVNLFKEEKPQICLMGATVIGRDLGPRVSSSLTSGLTADCTQLEIGNYDDVKTRKHYEKLLYQIRPAFGGNIVATIVNPDHRPQMATVRSGVMQKAIYEGEAKGEVVYPDVAKYVPETDYVVKVIDRHIEAAKHNLKGASIVVAGGYGVGSKEGFDQLFQLAKELHGEVGASRAAVDAGWVDHDRQVGQTGVTVHPKVYIACGISGQIQHIAGMQDAGIIISINSDPEAPINKIADYIITGTVEEVVPKLIKYYKQNSK
;
A
#
# COMPACT_ATOMS: atom_id res chain seq x y z
N MET A 1 -14.75 16.35 -18.67
CA MET A 1 -13.66 15.76 -17.87
C MET A 1 -13.93 14.27 -17.80
N ASN A 2 -12.94 13.42 -17.95
CA ASN A 2 -13.13 11.98 -18.01
C ASN A 2 -12.99 11.35 -16.63
N ASN A 3 -13.38 10.08 -16.49
CA ASN A 3 -13.55 9.40 -15.22
C ASN A 3 -12.24 9.05 -14.49
N VAL A 4 -12.35 8.75 -13.20
CA VAL A 4 -11.27 8.19 -12.38
C VAL A 4 -11.36 6.67 -12.44
N PHE A 5 -10.23 6.01 -12.76
CA PHE A 5 -10.12 4.57 -12.83
C PHE A 5 -9.26 4.01 -11.71
N VAL A 6 -9.66 2.87 -11.17
CA VAL A 6 -8.85 2.07 -10.24
C VAL A 6 -8.67 0.68 -10.81
N TYR A 7 -7.41 0.26 -10.99
CA TYR A 7 -7.10 -1.13 -11.27
C TYR A 7 -7.14 -1.92 -9.97
N CYS A 8 -8.06 -2.88 -9.90
CA CYS A 8 -8.24 -3.75 -8.74
C CYS A 8 -7.41 -5.02 -8.90
N GLU A 9 -6.38 -5.14 -8.08
CA GLU A 9 -5.56 -6.33 -7.98
C GLU A 9 -6.29 -7.42 -7.20
N ILE A 10 -6.14 -8.67 -7.62
CA ILE A 10 -6.79 -9.84 -7.00
C ILE A 10 -5.79 -10.97 -6.76
N GLU A 11 -6.08 -11.77 -5.75
CA GLU A 11 -5.50 -13.08 -5.53
C GLU A 11 -6.62 -14.13 -5.56
N GLY A 12 -6.66 -14.93 -6.63
CA GLY A 12 -7.81 -15.78 -6.93
C GLY A 12 -9.07 -14.95 -7.15
N THR A 13 -10.04 -15.04 -6.24
CA THR A 13 -11.28 -14.26 -6.24
C THR A 13 -11.32 -13.17 -5.18
N ILE A 14 -10.22 -12.93 -4.48
CA ILE A 14 -10.14 -11.98 -3.37
C ILE A 14 -9.48 -10.69 -3.86
N VAL A 15 -10.18 -9.56 -3.69
CA VAL A 15 -9.67 -8.24 -4.03
C VAL A 15 -8.64 -7.79 -2.99
N ALA A 16 -7.47 -7.37 -3.45
CA ALA A 16 -6.39 -6.91 -2.59
C ALA A 16 -6.78 -5.69 -1.76
N GLU A 17 -6.35 -5.63 -0.52
CA GLU A 17 -6.70 -4.55 0.41
C GLU A 17 -6.30 -3.16 -0.12
N VAL A 18 -5.12 -3.04 -0.75
CA VAL A 18 -4.69 -1.80 -1.38
C VAL A 18 -5.67 -1.31 -2.46
N SER A 19 -6.29 -2.23 -3.20
CA SER A 19 -7.31 -1.87 -4.19
C SER A 19 -8.57 -1.30 -3.54
N GLN A 20 -8.98 -1.84 -2.39
CA GLN A 20 -10.11 -1.32 -1.61
C GLN A 20 -9.81 0.07 -1.02
N GLU A 21 -8.59 0.30 -0.55
CA GLU A 21 -8.09 1.62 -0.15
C GLU A 21 -8.17 2.62 -1.32
N LEU A 22 -7.72 2.20 -2.50
CA LEU A 22 -7.70 3.02 -3.70
C LEU A 22 -9.11 3.31 -4.26
N LEU A 23 -10.06 2.39 -4.13
CA LEU A 23 -11.46 2.63 -4.47
C LEU A 23 -12.04 3.73 -3.58
N THR A 24 -11.76 3.69 -2.27
CA THR A 24 -12.17 4.75 -1.34
C THR A 24 -11.57 6.11 -1.73
N LYS A 25 -10.27 6.14 -2.05
CA LYS A 25 -9.61 7.38 -2.49
C LYS A 25 -10.10 7.84 -3.85
N GLY A 26 -10.26 6.91 -4.80
CA GLY A 26 -10.79 7.16 -6.13
C GLY A 26 -12.18 7.79 -6.08
N ARG A 27 -13.08 7.32 -5.19
CA ARG A 27 -14.40 7.91 -4.98
C ARG A 27 -14.30 9.36 -4.52
N LYS A 28 -13.41 9.67 -3.58
CA LYS A 28 -13.19 11.05 -3.11
C LYS A 28 -12.71 11.96 -4.25
N LEU A 29 -11.72 11.50 -5.03
CA LEU A 29 -11.22 12.25 -6.18
C LEU A 29 -12.27 12.42 -7.27
N ALA A 30 -13.06 11.39 -7.58
CA ALA A 30 -14.14 11.47 -8.56
C ALA A 30 -15.23 12.46 -8.14
N ASN A 31 -15.62 12.48 -6.86
CA ASN A 31 -16.57 13.45 -6.32
C ASN A 31 -16.03 14.89 -6.43
N GLU A 32 -14.75 15.12 -6.11
CA GLU A 32 -14.13 16.44 -6.20
C GLU A 32 -14.03 16.94 -7.64
N LEU A 33 -13.79 16.03 -8.58
CA LEU A 33 -13.75 16.34 -10.01
C LEU A 33 -15.16 16.47 -10.64
N GLY A 34 -16.19 15.92 -10.00
CA GLY A 34 -17.56 15.85 -10.55
C GLY A 34 -17.68 14.83 -11.69
N VAL A 35 -16.98 13.68 -11.58
CA VAL A 35 -16.93 12.58 -12.57
C VAL A 35 -17.24 11.25 -11.91
N GLU A 36 -17.35 10.18 -12.71
CA GLU A 36 -17.59 8.83 -12.22
C GLU A 36 -16.30 8.14 -11.74
N LEU A 37 -16.47 7.20 -10.80
CA LEU A 37 -15.45 6.25 -10.42
C LEU A 37 -15.68 4.94 -11.19
N GLU A 38 -14.69 4.53 -11.97
CA GLU A 38 -14.68 3.25 -12.63
C GLU A 38 -13.61 2.32 -12.05
N ALA A 39 -13.91 1.04 -12.02
CA ALA A 39 -12.96 0.03 -11.57
C ALA A 39 -12.71 -0.99 -12.69
N VAL A 40 -11.50 -1.54 -12.72
CA VAL A 40 -11.10 -2.59 -13.66
C VAL A 40 -10.51 -3.74 -12.86
N VAL A 41 -10.99 -4.94 -13.12
CA VAL A 41 -10.46 -6.17 -12.55
C VAL A 41 -10.30 -7.21 -13.66
N ALA A 42 -9.21 -7.98 -13.61
CA ALA A 42 -8.94 -9.03 -14.59
C ALA A 42 -8.49 -10.31 -13.89
N GLY A 43 -9.04 -11.44 -14.28
CA GLY A 43 -8.75 -12.74 -13.68
C GLY A 43 -9.44 -13.90 -14.37
N SER A 44 -9.53 -15.03 -13.69
CA SER A 44 -10.19 -16.24 -14.19
C SER A 44 -11.17 -16.78 -13.14
N GLY A 45 -12.45 -16.98 -13.53
CA GLY A 45 -13.50 -17.47 -12.64
C GLY A 45 -13.89 -16.47 -11.54
N ILE A 46 -13.82 -15.17 -11.82
CA ILE A 46 -14.01 -14.11 -10.84
C ILE A 46 -15.42 -13.53 -10.81
N LYS A 47 -16.23 -13.76 -11.84
CA LYS A 47 -17.61 -13.27 -11.94
C LYS A 47 -18.46 -13.68 -10.74
N GLY A 48 -19.25 -12.75 -10.21
CA GLY A 48 -20.13 -12.95 -9.07
C GLY A 48 -19.42 -12.84 -7.70
N ASN A 49 -18.10 -12.83 -7.67
CA ASN A 49 -17.31 -12.73 -6.42
C ASN A 49 -16.69 -11.36 -6.21
N VAL A 50 -16.08 -10.78 -7.25
CA VAL A 50 -15.36 -9.51 -7.14
C VAL A 50 -16.31 -8.31 -7.05
N GLU A 51 -17.48 -8.39 -7.61
CA GLU A 51 -18.48 -7.31 -7.61
C GLU A 51 -18.89 -6.94 -6.18
N GLN A 52 -19.13 -7.95 -5.34
CA GLN A 52 -19.53 -7.76 -3.95
C GLN A 52 -18.42 -7.12 -3.10
N GLN A 53 -17.18 -7.22 -3.55
CA GLN A 53 -16.01 -6.66 -2.86
C GLN A 53 -15.62 -5.27 -3.39
N ILE A 54 -16.06 -4.88 -4.59
CA ILE A 54 -15.68 -3.65 -5.27
C ILE A 54 -16.80 -2.61 -5.21
N LEU A 55 -18.04 -2.97 -5.54
CA LEU A 55 -19.19 -2.05 -5.62
C LEU A 55 -19.47 -1.28 -4.32
N PRO A 56 -19.30 -1.88 -3.12
CA PRO A 56 -19.55 -1.16 -1.86
C PRO A 56 -18.70 0.09 -1.64
N TYR A 57 -17.63 0.29 -2.43
CA TYR A 57 -16.79 1.49 -2.36
C TYR A 57 -17.29 2.65 -3.24
N GLY A 58 -18.52 2.56 -3.78
CA GLY A 58 -19.13 3.64 -4.56
C GLY A 58 -18.65 3.66 -6.02
N VAL A 59 -18.40 2.50 -6.60
CA VAL A 59 -18.03 2.36 -8.01
C VAL A 59 -19.26 2.56 -8.89
N ASP A 60 -19.17 3.48 -9.86
CA ASP A 60 -20.23 3.73 -10.83
C ASP A 60 -20.25 2.71 -11.95
N LYS A 61 -19.06 2.29 -12.42
CA LYS A 61 -18.92 1.28 -13.47
C LYS A 61 -17.74 0.34 -13.20
N LEU A 62 -18.01 -0.95 -13.19
CA LEU A 62 -17.04 -2.00 -12.97
C LEU A 62 -16.82 -2.82 -14.24
N HIS A 63 -15.60 -2.84 -14.76
CA HIS A 63 -15.19 -3.66 -15.88
C HIS A 63 -14.56 -4.96 -15.38
N VAL A 64 -15.24 -6.09 -15.59
CA VAL A 64 -14.77 -7.42 -15.16
C VAL A 64 -14.28 -8.20 -16.38
N PHE A 65 -12.98 -8.32 -16.51
CA PHE A 65 -12.35 -9.16 -17.53
C PHE A 65 -12.11 -10.56 -16.95
N ASP A 66 -12.93 -11.51 -17.35
CA ASP A 66 -12.90 -12.88 -16.83
C ASP A 66 -12.64 -13.88 -17.96
N ALA A 67 -11.43 -14.40 -18.03
CA ALA A 67 -11.04 -15.42 -19.00
C ALA A 67 -9.91 -16.31 -18.47
N GLU A 68 -9.86 -17.55 -18.95
CA GLU A 68 -8.73 -18.45 -18.75
C GLU A 68 -7.44 -17.78 -19.28
N GLY A 69 -6.34 -17.85 -18.52
CA GLY A 69 -5.06 -17.21 -18.86
C GLY A 69 -4.88 -15.80 -18.31
N LEU A 70 -5.89 -15.17 -17.71
CA LEU A 70 -5.73 -13.92 -16.98
C LEU A 70 -5.33 -14.12 -15.51
N PHE A 71 -5.36 -15.33 -15.02
CA PHE A 71 -4.85 -15.69 -13.69
C PHE A 71 -4.06 -17.01 -13.78
N PRO A 72 -2.89 -17.11 -13.14
CA PRO A 72 -2.18 -16.05 -12.39
C PRO A 72 -1.73 -14.87 -13.26
N TYR A 73 -1.48 -13.72 -12.63
CA TYR A 73 -1.05 -12.51 -13.32
C TYR A 73 0.14 -12.75 -14.26
N THR A 74 0.00 -12.25 -15.48
CA THR A 74 1.08 -12.13 -16.46
C THR A 74 1.02 -10.73 -17.09
N SER A 75 2.18 -10.13 -17.37
CA SER A 75 2.28 -8.71 -17.72
C SER A 75 1.56 -8.33 -19.02
N ALA A 76 1.73 -9.14 -20.09
CA ALA A 76 1.27 -8.75 -21.42
C ALA A 76 -0.27 -8.68 -21.54
N PRO A 77 -1.05 -9.70 -21.14
CA PRO A 77 -2.50 -9.64 -21.23
C PRO A 77 -3.11 -8.50 -20.41
N HIS A 78 -2.64 -8.31 -19.17
CA HIS A 78 -3.14 -7.22 -18.31
C HIS A 78 -2.77 -5.83 -18.85
N THR A 79 -1.58 -5.69 -19.45
CA THR A 79 -1.18 -4.44 -20.13
C THR A 79 -2.12 -4.14 -21.28
N SER A 80 -2.40 -5.12 -22.14
CA SER A 80 -3.29 -4.94 -23.31
C SER A 80 -4.71 -4.61 -22.92
N ILE A 81 -5.26 -5.23 -21.86
CA ILE A 81 -6.57 -4.89 -21.32
C ILE A 81 -6.60 -3.38 -20.98
N LEU A 82 -5.68 -2.91 -20.15
CA LEU A 82 -5.72 -1.52 -19.68
C LEU A 82 -5.41 -0.53 -20.80
N VAL A 83 -4.45 -0.82 -21.67
CA VAL A 83 -4.10 0.07 -22.78
C VAL A 83 -5.27 0.21 -23.76
N ASN A 84 -5.93 -0.87 -24.14
CA ASN A 84 -7.04 -0.84 -25.07
C ASN A 84 -8.28 -0.20 -24.45
N LEU A 85 -8.61 -0.55 -23.19
CA LEU A 85 -9.70 0.08 -22.45
C LEU A 85 -9.47 1.60 -22.30
N PHE A 86 -8.26 2.03 -21.96
CA PHE A 86 -7.96 3.45 -21.78
C PHE A 86 -7.87 4.24 -23.07
N LYS A 87 -7.64 3.60 -24.21
CA LYS A 87 -7.80 4.24 -25.54
C LYS A 87 -9.28 4.52 -25.86
N GLU A 88 -10.19 3.66 -25.41
CA GLU A 88 -11.63 3.80 -25.57
C GLU A 88 -12.22 4.81 -24.58
N GLU A 89 -12.02 4.58 -23.27
CA GLU A 89 -12.65 5.35 -22.18
C GLU A 89 -11.92 6.66 -21.86
N LYS A 90 -10.65 6.80 -22.22
CA LYS A 90 -9.81 8.00 -22.04
C LYS A 90 -9.84 8.56 -20.61
N PRO A 91 -9.46 7.78 -19.62
CA PRO A 91 -9.55 8.20 -18.22
C PRO A 91 -8.75 9.47 -17.92
N GLN A 92 -9.22 10.27 -16.96
CA GLN A 92 -8.50 11.42 -16.43
C GLN A 92 -7.38 10.97 -15.49
N ILE A 93 -7.67 10.00 -14.63
CA ILE A 93 -6.78 9.47 -13.60
C ILE A 93 -6.84 7.94 -13.63
N CYS A 94 -5.71 7.29 -13.39
CA CYS A 94 -5.63 5.86 -13.13
C CYS A 94 -4.79 5.58 -11.89
N LEU A 95 -5.37 4.86 -10.91
CA LEU A 95 -4.72 4.48 -9.67
C LEU A 95 -4.46 2.97 -9.64
N MET A 96 -3.31 2.58 -9.12
CA MET A 96 -2.88 1.18 -8.92
C MET A 96 -2.17 1.04 -7.58
N GLY A 97 -2.16 -0.16 -6.99
CA GLY A 97 -1.32 -0.44 -5.82
C GLY A 97 0.18 -0.40 -6.17
N ALA A 98 1.03 0.09 -5.29
CA ALA A 98 2.49 -0.03 -5.43
C ALA A 98 2.99 -1.42 -4.98
N THR A 99 2.29 -2.46 -5.38
CA THR A 99 2.58 -3.87 -5.18
C THR A 99 3.58 -4.38 -6.22
N VAL A 100 3.94 -5.65 -6.14
CA VAL A 100 4.77 -6.30 -7.18
C VAL A 100 4.05 -6.21 -8.55
N ILE A 101 2.74 -6.45 -8.59
CA ILE A 101 1.94 -6.36 -9.83
C ILE A 101 1.87 -4.92 -10.33
N GLY A 102 1.48 -3.97 -9.48
CA GLY A 102 1.32 -2.58 -9.92
C GLY A 102 2.63 -1.91 -10.32
N ARG A 103 3.77 -2.32 -9.74
CA ARG A 103 5.11 -1.85 -10.13
C ARG A 103 5.59 -2.42 -11.46
N ASP A 104 5.05 -3.55 -11.91
CA ASP A 104 5.28 -4.08 -13.26
C ASP A 104 4.26 -3.52 -14.26
N LEU A 105 2.99 -3.55 -13.95
CA LEU A 105 1.90 -3.17 -14.85
C LEU A 105 1.85 -1.66 -15.12
N GLY A 106 1.95 -0.83 -14.07
CA GLY A 106 1.81 0.61 -14.18
C GLY A 106 2.77 1.25 -15.18
N PRO A 107 4.09 1.00 -15.11
CA PRO A 107 5.06 1.54 -16.08
C PRO A 107 4.81 1.07 -17.52
N ARG A 108 4.37 -0.17 -17.72
CA ARG A 108 4.05 -0.71 -19.05
C ARG A 108 2.86 0.01 -19.69
N VAL A 109 1.79 0.19 -18.92
CA VAL A 109 0.59 0.91 -19.37
C VAL A 109 0.93 2.39 -19.64
N SER A 110 1.64 3.04 -18.72
CA SER A 110 2.08 4.42 -18.84
C SER A 110 2.93 4.64 -20.09
N SER A 111 3.92 3.79 -20.34
CA SER A 111 4.78 3.83 -21.52
C SER A 111 3.98 3.64 -22.82
N SER A 112 3.07 2.66 -22.85
CA SER A 112 2.25 2.37 -24.05
C SER A 112 1.28 3.49 -24.40
N LEU A 113 0.81 4.25 -23.40
CA LEU A 113 -0.08 5.40 -23.58
C LEU A 113 0.67 6.73 -23.70
N THR A 114 1.99 6.72 -23.59
CA THR A 114 2.82 7.94 -23.54
C THR A 114 2.32 8.89 -22.45
N SER A 115 1.94 8.35 -21.29
CA SER A 115 1.47 9.11 -20.14
C SER A 115 2.50 9.12 -19.00
N GLY A 116 2.32 9.98 -18.00
CA GLY A 116 3.20 10.02 -16.82
C GLY A 116 2.68 9.13 -15.70
N LEU A 117 3.61 8.43 -15.03
CA LEU A 117 3.34 7.63 -13.84
C LEU A 117 4.23 8.08 -12.68
N THR A 118 3.63 8.41 -11.54
CA THR A 118 4.36 8.61 -10.30
C THR A 118 4.27 7.35 -9.44
N ALA A 119 5.43 6.79 -9.11
CA ALA A 119 5.50 5.56 -8.33
C ALA A 119 5.53 5.82 -6.83
N ASP A 120 4.88 4.94 -6.05
CA ASP A 120 4.98 4.83 -4.60
C ASP A 120 4.48 6.08 -3.86
N CYS A 121 3.36 6.63 -4.33
CA CYS A 121 2.70 7.77 -3.70
C CYS A 121 2.15 7.41 -2.31
N THR A 122 2.18 8.40 -1.42
CA THR A 122 1.59 8.30 -0.08
C THR A 122 0.38 9.20 0.11
N GLN A 123 0.21 10.20 -0.77
CA GLN A 123 -0.94 11.10 -0.74
C GLN A 123 -1.31 11.53 -2.16
N LEU A 124 -2.60 11.75 -2.40
CA LEU A 124 -3.18 12.18 -3.67
C LEU A 124 -4.18 13.28 -3.41
N GLU A 125 -4.13 14.37 -4.18
CA GLU A 125 -5.04 15.52 -4.05
C GLU A 125 -5.36 16.09 -5.42
N ILE A 126 -6.44 16.85 -5.51
CA ILE A 126 -6.75 17.65 -6.71
C ILE A 126 -6.31 19.10 -6.47
N GLY A 127 -5.65 19.70 -7.45
CA GLY A 127 -5.19 21.06 -7.34
C GLY A 127 -4.99 21.74 -8.70
N ASN A 128 -4.68 23.03 -8.65
CA ASN A 128 -4.39 23.83 -9.84
C ASN A 128 -2.89 24.10 -9.92
N TYR A 129 -2.32 24.10 -11.12
CA TYR A 129 -0.89 24.28 -11.33
C TYR A 129 -0.61 25.39 -12.36
N ASP A 130 0.24 26.32 -11.95
CA ASP A 130 0.76 27.35 -12.82
C ASP A 130 2.16 26.99 -13.29
N ASP A 131 2.30 26.69 -14.56
CA ASP A 131 3.62 26.43 -15.16
C ASP A 131 4.34 27.76 -15.44
N VAL A 132 5.32 28.07 -14.60
CA VAL A 132 6.12 29.29 -14.68
C VAL A 132 6.88 29.41 -16.00
N LYS A 133 7.28 28.28 -16.62
CA LYS A 133 8.04 28.27 -17.88
C LYS A 133 7.17 28.55 -19.09
N THR A 134 6.01 27.88 -19.17
CA THR A 134 5.09 28.00 -20.30
C THR A 134 4.03 29.07 -20.07
N ARG A 135 3.90 29.62 -18.86
CA ARG A 135 2.85 30.56 -18.42
C ARG A 135 1.44 30.01 -18.60
N LYS A 136 1.28 28.70 -18.59
CA LYS A 136 -0.01 28.03 -18.68
C LYS A 136 -0.56 27.75 -17.29
N HIS A 137 -1.85 28.01 -17.13
CA HIS A 137 -2.63 27.62 -15.96
C HIS A 137 -3.35 26.30 -16.25
N TYR A 138 -3.23 25.35 -15.35
CA TYR A 138 -3.90 24.05 -15.43
C TYR A 138 -4.78 23.87 -14.20
N GLU A 139 -6.01 23.49 -14.43
CA GLU A 139 -7.01 23.26 -13.37
C GLU A 139 -7.24 21.77 -13.13
N LYS A 140 -7.54 21.41 -11.88
CA LYS A 140 -8.00 20.08 -11.50
C LYS A 140 -7.03 18.96 -11.92
N LEU A 141 -5.74 19.17 -11.68
CA LEU A 141 -4.73 18.15 -11.83
C LEU A 141 -4.63 17.26 -10.60
N LEU A 142 -4.20 16.01 -10.81
CA LEU A 142 -3.82 15.11 -9.73
C LEU A 142 -2.44 15.50 -9.18
N TYR A 143 -2.39 15.93 -7.93
CA TYR A 143 -1.16 16.05 -7.16
C TYR A 143 -0.76 14.68 -6.63
N GLN A 144 0.36 14.21 -7.12
CA GLN A 144 0.92 12.90 -6.82
C GLN A 144 2.06 13.10 -5.84
N ILE A 145 1.78 12.88 -4.55
CA ILE A 145 2.66 13.24 -3.45
C ILE A 145 3.38 11.98 -2.96
N ARG A 146 4.69 12.05 -2.93
CA ARG A 146 5.54 10.95 -2.47
C ARG A 146 6.72 11.43 -1.65
N PRO A 147 7.22 10.63 -0.69
CA PRO A 147 8.48 10.90 -0.04
C PRO A 147 9.64 10.88 -1.07
N ALA A 148 10.48 11.90 -1.04
CA ALA A 148 11.73 11.95 -1.78
C ALA A 148 12.90 11.49 -0.89
N PHE A 149 14.13 11.68 -1.36
CA PHE A 149 15.34 11.24 -0.65
C PHE A 149 15.34 11.56 0.85
N GLY A 150 15.56 10.53 1.66
CA GLY A 150 15.77 10.67 3.10
C GLY A 150 14.51 10.85 3.96
N GLY A 151 13.30 10.78 3.39
CA GLY A 151 12.04 10.85 4.14
C GLY A 151 11.61 12.25 4.62
N ASN A 152 12.53 13.20 4.68
CA ASN A 152 12.27 14.57 5.14
C ASN A 152 11.81 15.52 4.02
N ILE A 153 11.84 15.09 2.79
CA ILE A 153 11.41 15.85 1.62
C ILE A 153 10.23 15.15 1.00
N VAL A 154 9.17 15.90 0.78
CA VAL A 154 7.97 15.43 0.07
C VAL A 154 7.97 16.08 -1.30
N ALA A 155 7.88 15.27 -2.36
CA ALA A 155 7.76 15.76 -3.73
C ALA A 155 6.30 15.69 -4.17
N THR A 156 5.78 16.83 -4.64
CA THR A 156 4.50 16.90 -5.35
C THR A 156 4.76 16.88 -6.84
N ILE A 157 4.28 15.86 -7.52
CA ILE A 157 4.46 15.67 -8.96
C ILE A 157 3.13 15.90 -9.64
N VAL A 158 3.15 16.62 -10.76
CA VAL A 158 2.00 16.90 -11.61
C VAL A 158 2.26 16.45 -13.04
N ASN A 159 1.24 16.00 -13.73
CA ASN A 159 1.28 15.59 -15.14
C ASN A 159 0.24 16.37 -15.95
N PRO A 160 0.56 17.60 -16.40
CA PRO A 160 -0.43 18.50 -16.94
C PRO A 160 -0.90 18.13 -18.36
N ASP A 161 -0.03 17.56 -19.21
CA ASP A 161 -0.30 17.46 -20.65
C ASP A 161 -0.83 16.10 -21.10
N HIS A 162 -0.50 15.02 -20.38
CA HIS A 162 -0.83 13.65 -20.78
C HIS A 162 -1.90 13.00 -19.89
N ARG A 163 -2.66 12.08 -20.46
CA ARG A 163 -3.71 11.31 -19.77
C ARG A 163 -3.58 9.82 -20.08
N PRO A 164 -3.98 8.96 -19.12
CA PRO A 164 -4.35 9.28 -17.75
C PRO A 164 -3.18 9.81 -16.90
N GLN A 165 -3.47 10.61 -15.86
CA GLN A 165 -2.51 10.89 -14.80
C GLN A 165 -2.41 9.63 -13.93
N MET A 166 -1.29 8.94 -13.96
CA MET A 166 -1.16 7.63 -13.32
C MET A 166 -0.36 7.71 -12.04
N ALA A 167 -0.81 6.99 -11.03
CA ALA A 167 -0.09 6.83 -9.76
C ALA A 167 -0.13 5.39 -9.29
N THR A 168 1.02 4.85 -8.83
CA THR A 168 1.00 3.71 -7.94
C THR A 168 1.07 4.21 -6.50
N VAL A 169 0.27 3.61 -5.61
CA VAL A 169 0.11 4.06 -4.22
C VAL A 169 0.54 2.96 -3.26
N ARG A 170 1.31 3.33 -2.26
CA ARG A 170 1.79 2.41 -1.24
C ARG A 170 0.61 1.81 -0.46
N SER A 171 0.67 0.50 -0.19
CA SER A 171 -0.35 -0.17 0.64
C SER A 171 -0.34 0.37 2.06
N GLY A 172 -1.53 0.51 2.66
CA GLY A 172 -1.70 0.90 4.06
C GLY A 172 -1.57 2.41 4.32
N VAL A 173 -1.46 3.25 3.27
CA VAL A 173 -1.38 4.72 3.44
C VAL A 173 -2.71 5.43 3.17
N MET A 174 -3.68 4.74 2.57
CA MET A 174 -5.01 5.27 2.32
C MET A 174 -6.03 4.57 3.22
N GLN A 175 -7.05 5.31 3.61
CA GLN A 175 -8.15 4.74 4.40
C GLN A 175 -9.02 3.84 3.54
N LYS A 176 -9.48 2.73 4.11
CA LYS A 176 -10.50 1.85 3.55
C LYS A 176 -11.83 2.11 4.25
N ALA A 177 -12.84 2.56 3.50
CA ALA A 177 -14.16 2.85 4.03
C ALA A 177 -15.24 2.57 2.96
N ILE A 178 -16.31 1.92 3.37
CA ILE A 178 -17.49 1.72 2.54
C ILE A 178 -18.12 3.08 2.22
N TYR A 179 -18.61 3.24 1.00
CA TYR A 179 -19.27 4.45 0.56
C TYR A 179 -20.76 4.44 0.96
N GLU A 180 -21.18 5.45 1.68
CA GLU A 180 -22.57 5.57 2.15
C GLU A 180 -23.51 6.29 1.17
N GLY A 181 -22.96 6.84 0.07
CA GLY A 181 -23.74 7.56 -0.94
C GLY A 181 -24.29 6.63 -2.03
N GLU A 182 -24.99 7.23 -2.98
CA GLU A 182 -25.49 6.53 -4.17
C GLU A 182 -24.39 6.43 -5.24
N ALA A 183 -24.24 5.26 -5.85
CA ALA A 183 -23.41 5.01 -7.02
C ALA A 183 -24.19 4.16 -8.02
N LYS A 184 -23.85 4.26 -9.32
CA LYS A 184 -24.58 3.55 -10.37
C LYS A 184 -24.46 2.04 -10.24
N GLY A 185 -23.27 1.54 -9.88
CA GLY A 185 -23.01 0.12 -9.68
C GLY A 185 -23.17 -0.72 -10.96
N GLU A 186 -22.99 -0.11 -12.14
CA GLU A 186 -23.05 -0.84 -13.40
C GLU A 186 -21.90 -1.84 -13.50
N VAL A 187 -22.21 -3.09 -13.89
CA VAL A 187 -21.18 -4.12 -14.12
C VAL A 187 -21.17 -4.49 -15.59
N VAL A 188 -19.98 -4.41 -16.18
CA VAL A 188 -19.74 -4.73 -17.58
C VAL A 188 -18.77 -5.90 -17.66
N TYR A 189 -19.08 -6.86 -18.53
CA TYR A 189 -18.23 -8.02 -18.83
C TYR A 189 -17.74 -7.90 -20.28
N PRO A 190 -16.62 -7.21 -20.53
CA PRO A 190 -16.10 -7.06 -21.88
C PRO A 190 -15.64 -8.40 -22.45
N ASP A 191 -15.77 -8.54 -23.76
CA ASP A 191 -15.19 -9.67 -24.49
C ASP A 191 -13.66 -9.55 -24.50
N VAL A 192 -12.98 -10.39 -23.72
CA VAL A 192 -11.52 -10.33 -23.50
C VAL A 192 -10.76 -10.42 -24.82
N ALA A 193 -11.25 -11.19 -25.79
CA ALA A 193 -10.58 -11.36 -27.10
C ALA A 193 -10.48 -10.05 -27.90
N LYS A 194 -11.32 -9.06 -27.62
CA LYS A 194 -11.21 -7.73 -28.24
C LYS A 194 -10.10 -6.88 -27.65
N TYR A 195 -9.71 -7.16 -26.42
CA TYR A 195 -8.72 -6.36 -25.67
C TYR A 195 -7.35 -7.04 -25.62
N VAL A 196 -7.30 -8.37 -25.67
CA VAL A 196 -6.07 -9.15 -25.52
C VAL A 196 -5.85 -9.99 -26.78
N PRO A 197 -4.85 -9.67 -27.60
CA PRO A 197 -4.48 -10.50 -28.74
C PRO A 197 -3.88 -11.83 -28.26
N GLU A 198 -4.04 -12.90 -29.02
CA GLU A 198 -3.51 -14.23 -28.70
C GLU A 198 -1.99 -14.23 -28.52
N THR A 199 -1.29 -13.31 -29.19
CA THR A 199 0.16 -13.12 -29.07
C THR A 199 0.62 -12.68 -27.69
N ASP A 200 -0.26 -12.24 -26.83
CA ASP A 200 0.09 -11.80 -25.47
C ASP A 200 0.17 -12.95 -24.46
N TYR A 201 -0.41 -14.11 -24.80
CA TYR A 201 -0.35 -15.30 -23.97
C TYR A 201 0.93 -16.14 -24.20
N VAL A 202 2.08 -15.46 -24.31
CA VAL A 202 3.38 -16.09 -24.54
C VAL A 202 4.02 -16.72 -23.30
N VAL A 203 3.54 -16.35 -22.12
CA VAL A 203 4.04 -16.85 -20.83
C VAL A 203 2.93 -17.67 -20.18
N LYS A 204 3.28 -18.90 -19.79
CA LYS A 204 2.41 -19.76 -18.99
C LYS A 204 3.03 -20.00 -17.62
N VAL A 205 2.28 -19.69 -16.57
CA VAL A 205 2.68 -20.03 -15.20
C VAL A 205 2.48 -21.52 -15.01
N ILE A 206 3.57 -22.26 -14.76
CA ILE A 206 3.55 -23.72 -14.60
C ILE A 206 3.25 -24.07 -13.14
N ASP A 207 3.83 -23.33 -12.20
CA ASP A 207 3.67 -23.57 -10.77
C ASP A 207 3.74 -22.26 -10.00
N ARG A 208 3.05 -22.18 -8.86
CA ARG A 208 3.08 -21.05 -7.91
C ARG A 208 3.31 -21.59 -6.51
N HIS A 209 4.41 -21.20 -5.91
CA HIS A 209 4.63 -21.44 -4.50
C HIS A 209 4.23 -20.20 -3.70
N ILE A 210 3.15 -20.32 -2.93
CA ILE A 210 2.67 -19.25 -2.04
C ILE A 210 3.07 -19.63 -0.62
N GLU A 211 4.04 -18.91 -0.07
CA GLU A 211 4.32 -19.00 1.36
C GLU A 211 3.16 -18.33 2.13
N ALA A 212 2.52 -19.09 2.99
CA ALA A 212 1.54 -18.52 3.90
C ALA A 212 2.24 -17.47 4.78
N ALA A 213 1.68 -16.26 4.84
CA ALA A 213 2.19 -15.24 5.74
C ALA A 213 2.15 -15.78 7.17
N LYS A 214 3.34 -16.06 7.74
CA LYS A 214 3.47 -16.62 9.09
C LYS A 214 3.00 -15.65 10.16
N HIS A 215 2.97 -14.35 9.86
CA HIS A 215 2.72 -13.27 10.81
C HIS A 215 1.88 -12.16 10.17
N ASN A 216 0.94 -11.62 10.94
CA ASN A 216 0.07 -10.54 10.47
C ASN A 216 0.47 -9.19 11.08
N LEU A 217 1.64 -8.68 10.74
CA LEU A 217 2.11 -7.38 11.21
C LEU A 217 1.20 -6.22 10.78
N LYS A 218 0.65 -6.27 9.58
CA LYS A 218 -0.23 -5.20 9.06
C LYS A 218 -1.52 -5.06 9.83
N GLY A 219 -2.11 -6.16 10.26
CA GLY A 219 -3.36 -6.18 11.01
C GLY A 219 -3.19 -6.11 12.53
N ALA A 220 -1.97 -6.07 13.03
CA ALA A 220 -1.70 -6.07 14.46
C ALA A 220 -2.08 -4.72 15.10
N SER A 221 -2.90 -4.76 16.16
CA SER A 221 -3.22 -3.57 16.97
C SER A 221 -2.04 -3.11 17.83
N ILE A 222 -1.14 -4.01 18.18
CA ILE A 222 0.07 -3.73 18.97
C ILE A 222 1.25 -4.38 18.27
N VAL A 223 2.32 -3.61 18.02
CA VAL A 223 3.58 -4.11 17.48
C VAL A 223 4.70 -3.82 18.47
N VAL A 224 5.42 -4.88 18.86
CA VAL A 224 6.64 -4.80 19.65
C VAL A 224 7.83 -5.02 18.72
N ALA A 225 8.57 -3.96 18.40
CA ALA A 225 9.63 -4.02 17.40
C ALA A 225 11.02 -3.96 18.02
N GLY A 226 11.91 -4.84 17.58
CA GLY A 226 13.29 -4.88 18.02
C GLY A 226 14.25 -4.30 17.00
N GLY A 227 15.20 -3.49 17.49
CA GLY A 227 16.35 -3.00 16.72
C GLY A 227 17.63 -3.78 17.00
N TYR A 228 18.73 -3.29 16.43
CA TYR A 228 20.05 -3.85 16.70
C TYR A 228 20.48 -3.70 18.18
N GLY A 229 19.92 -2.73 18.91
CA GLY A 229 20.11 -2.56 20.34
C GLY A 229 19.51 -3.65 21.24
N VAL A 230 18.77 -4.62 20.67
CA VAL A 230 18.33 -5.84 21.38
C VAL A 230 19.52 -6.78 21.62
N GLY A 231 20.57 -6.73 20.80
CA GLY A 231 21.87 -7.35 21.04
C GLY A 231 21.99 -8.80 20.56
N SER A 232 20.93 -9.59 20.56
CA SER A 232 21.00 -11.01 20.16
C SER A 232 19.64 -11.58 19.75
N LYS A 233 19.65 -12.82 19.22
CA LYS A 233 18.45 -13.59 18.93
C LYS A 233 17.67 -13.93 20.23
N GLU A 234 18.38 -14.27 21.29
CA GLU A 234 17.80 -14.56 22.62
C GLU A 234 17.15 -13.32 23.23
N GLY A 235 17.68 -12.12 22.94
CA GLY A 235 17.05 -10.85 23.32
C GLY A 235 15.66 -10.67 22.66
N PHE A 236 15.48 -11.15 21.44
CA PHE A 236 14.17 -11.16 20.78
C PHE A 236 13.14 -12.09 21.46
N ASP A 237 13.56 -13.14 22.14
CA ASP A 237 12.62 -14.01 22.90
C ASP A 237 11.85 -13.21 23.95
N GLN A 238 12.46 -12.19 24.55
CA GLN A 238 11.78 -11.30 25.50
C GLN A 238 10.74 -10.42 24.80
N LEU A 239 11.03 -9.97 23.56
CA LEU A 239 10.07 -9.20 22.76
C LEU A 239 8.89 -10.07 22.32
N PHE A 240 9.15 -11.33 21.92
CA PHE A 240 8.09 -12.30 21.63
C PHE A 240 7.21 -12.55 22.86
N GLN A 241 7.82 -12.66 24.06
CA GLN A 241 7.06 -12.81 25.29
C GLN A 241 6.22 -11.56 25.58
N LEU A 242 6.77 -10.35 25.45
CA LEU A 242 6.02 -9.11 25.66
C LEU A 242 4.86 -8.98 24.66
N ALA A 243 5.13 -9.23 23.37
CA ALA A 243 4.10 -9.18 22.33
C ALA A 243 2.97 -10.18 22.61
N LYS A 244 3.29 -11.39 23.05
CA LYS A 244 2.31 -12.41 23.43
C LYS A 244 1.41 -11.94 24.58
N GLU A 245 1.98 -11.36 25.63
CA GLU A 245 1.20 -10.85 26.77
C GLU A 245 0.28 -9.69 26.35
N LEU A 246 0.73 -8.86 25.41
CA LEU A 246 -0.04 -7.72 24.88
C LEU A 246 -1.00 -8.10 23.74
N HIS A 247 -1.07 -9.37 23.36
CA HIS A 247 -1.82 -9.83 22.17
C HIS A 247 -1.43 -9.09 20.89
N GLY A 248 -0.13 -8.80 20.76
CA GLY A 248 0.47 -8.11 19.63
C GLY A 248 1.40 -9.00 18.79
N GLU A 249 2.01 -8.40 17.79
CA GLU A 249 2.99 -9.04 16.90
C GLU A 249 4.40 -8.47 17.12
N VAL A 250 5.43 -9.27 16.75
CA VAL A 250 6.82 -8.83 16.82
C VAL A 250 7.29 -8.34 15.46
N GLY A 251 7.72 -7.07 15.40
CA GLY A 251 8.40 -6.47 14.28
C GLY A 251 9.91 -6.34 14.51
N ALA A 252 10.66 -5.97 13.48
CA ALA A 252 12.09 -5.76 13.58
C ALA A 252 12.60 -4.66 12.65
N SER A 253 13.72 -4.04 13.02
CA SER A 253 14.47 -3.20 12.09
C SER A 253 15.24 -4.05 11.09
N ARG A 254 15.57 -3.47 9.93
CA ARG A 254 16.40 -4.14 8.93
C ARG A 254 17.71 -4.68 9.51
N ALA A 255 18.38 -3.93 10.37
CA ALA A 255 19.64 -4.35 10.96
C ALA A 255 19.51 -5.63 11.81
N ALA A 256 18.39 -5.83 12.51
CA ALA A 256 18.14 -7.04 13.28
C ALA A 256 17.82 -8.24 12.36
N VAL A 257 17.11 -8.00 11.25
CA VAL A 257 16.85 -9.02 10.22
C VAL A 257 18.13 -9.42 9.50
N ASP A 258 18.95 -8.44 9.09
CA ASP A 258 20.24 -8.69 8.42
C ASP A 258 21.23 -9.45 9.35
N ALA A 259 21.11 -9.26 10.68
CA ALA A 259 21.85 -10.04 11.68
C ALA A 259 21.32 -11.48 11.88
N GLY A 260 20.20 -11.84 11.23
CA GLY A 260 19.60 -13.18 11.32
C GLY A 260 18.87 -13.47 12.64
N TRP A 261 18.50 -12.44 13.41
CA TRP A 261 17.82 -12.63 14.71
C TRP A 261 16.33 -12.93 14.55
N VAL A 262 15.71 -12.43 13.47
CA VAL A 262 14.32 -12.69 13.10
C VAL A 262 14.17 -12.82 11.59
N ASP A 263 13.06 -13.40 11.15
CA ASP A 263 12.75 -13.60 9.74
C ASP A 263 12.45 -12.27 9.03
N HIS A 264 12.70 -12.23 7.73
CA HIS A 264 12.55 -11.03 6.88
C HIS A 264 11.09 -10.52 6.82
N ASP A 265 10.10 -11.41 6.97
CA ASP A 265 8.67 -11.06 6.97
C ASP A 265 8.25 -10.20 8.20
N ARG A 266 9.14 -10.08 9.20
CA ARG A 266 8.99 -9.19 10.36
C ARG A 266 9.63 -7.82 10.19
N GLN A 267 10.29 -7.57 9.06
CA GLN A 267 10.95 -6.29 8.82
C GLN A 267 9.93 -5.15 8.69
N VAL A 268 10.05 -4.14 9.55
CA VAL A 268 9.28 -2.88 9.49
C VAL A 268 10.14 -1.78 8.87
N GLY A 269 9.57 -1.05 7.91
CA GLY A 269 10.27 0.06 7.26
C GLY A 269 9.92 0.19 5.77
N GLN A 270 10.61 1.11 5.12
CA GLN A 270 10.40 1.45 3.70
C GLN A 270 10.58 0.24 2.76
N THR A 271 11.50 -0.67 3.08
CA THR A 271 11.80 -1.89 2.30
C THR A 271 11.19 -3.16 2.91
N GLY A 272 10.38 -3.01 3.95
CA GLY A 272 9.66 -4.08 4.63
C GLY A 272 8.16 -3.80 4.67
N VAL A 273 7.54 -4.19 5.76
CA VAL A 273 6.12 -3.98 6.02
C VAL A 273 5.89 -2.58 6.59
N THR A 274 4.91 -1.85 6.06
CA THR A 274 4.38 -0.63 6.70
C THR A 274 3.23 -1.04 7.61
N VAL A 275 3.26 -0.54 8.85
CA VAL A 275 2.31 -0.90 9.92
C VAL A 275 1.68 0.35 10.53
N HIS A 276 0.39 0.23 10.94
CA HIS A 276 -0.38 1.29 11.57
C HIS A 276 -1.06 0.79 12.86
N PRO A 277 -0.28 0.27 13.83
CA PRO A 277 -0.85 -0.25 15.05
C PRO A 277 -1.39 0.88 15.93
N LYS A 278 -2.28 0.54 16.86
CA LYS A 278 -2.69 1.47 17.92
C LYS A 278 -1.50 1.81 18.85
N VAL A 279 -0.61 0.84 19.08
CA VAL A 279 0.60 1.02 19.90
C VAL A 279 1.80 0.36 19.22
N TYR A 280 2.87 1.12 19.05
CA TYR A 280 4.16 0.66 18.56
C TYR A 280 5.23 0.80 19.65
N ILE A 281 5.83 -0.30 20.09
CA ILE A 281 6.86 -0.32 21.11
C ILE A 281 8.21 -0.56 20.42
N ALA A 282 9.04 0.47 20.30
CA ALA A 282 10.35 0.43 19.67
C ALA A 282 11.44 0.10 20.70
N CYS A 283 11.99 -1.11 20.65
CA CYS A 283 12.99 -1.62 21.60
C CYS A 283 14.38 -1.63 20.96
N GLY A 284 15.29 -0.78 21.44
CA GLY A 284 16.65 -0.70 20.92
C GLY A 284 16.75 -0.35 19.44
N ILE A 285 15.83 0.48 18.94
CA ILE A 285 15.77 0.98 17.56
C ILE A 285 16.35 2.39 17.52
N SER A 286 17.30 2.63 16.62
CA SER A 286 17.90 3.96 16.45
C SER A 286 16.95 5.02 15.87
N GLY A 287 16.02 4.59 15.01
CA GLY A 287 15.10 5.53 14.34
C GLY A 287 15.65 6.11 13.05
N GLN A 288 16.29 5.30 12.22
CA GLN A 288 16.62 5.70 10.86
C GLN A 288 15.33 5.95 10.06
N ILE A 289 15.38 6.93 9.16
CA ILE A 289 14.23 7.41 8.37
C ILE A 289 13.50 6.28 7.65
N GLN A 290 14.26 5.29 7.15
CA GLN A 290 13.69 4.13 6.46
C GLN A 290 12.82 3.27 7.38
N HIS A 291 13.18 3.16 8.66
CA HIS A 291 12.37 2.46 9.66
C HIS A 291 11.15 3.30 10.05
N ILE A 292 11.38 4.57 10.34
CA ILE A 292 10.32 5.53 10.70
C ILE A 292 9.22 5.56 9.64
N ALA A 293 9.57 5.59 8.36
CA ALA A 293 8.62 5.57 7.25
C ALA A 293 7.67 4.36 7.24
N GLY A 294 8.00 3.29 7.96
CA GLY A 294 7.16 2.11 8.08
C GLY A 294 6.27 2.07 9.33
N MET A 295 6.39 3.05 10.27
CA MET A 295 5.66 2.98 11.53
C MET A 295 5.23 4.33 12.12
N GLN A 296 5.60 5.45 11.51
CA GLN A 296 5.33 6.80 12.03
C GLN A 296 3.84 7.12 12.23
N ASP A 297 2.96 6.43 11.49
CA ASP A 297 1.51 6.62 11.57
C ASP A 297 0.85 5.70 12.62
N ALA A 298 1.65 5.11 13.54
CA ALA A 298 1.13 4.41 14.71
C ALA A 298 0.39 5.38 15.65
N GLY A 299 -0.66 4.89 16.33
CA GLY A 299 -1.46 5.75 17.22
C GLY A 299 -0.69 6.23 18.43
N ILE A 300 0.16 5.38 19.02
CA ILE A 300 1.08 5.71 20.14
C ILE A 300 2.42 5.03 19.85
N ILE A 301 3.50 5.79 19.99
CA ILE A 301 4.87 5.30 19.85
C ILE A 301 5.59 5.35 21.19
N ILE A 302 6.05 4.20 21.67
CA ILE A 302 6.84 4.06 22.89
C ILE A 302 8.26 3.68 22.51
N SER A 303 9.24 4.47 22.86
CA SER A 303 10.68 4.19 22.68
C SER A 303 11.30 3.65 23.95
N ILE A 304 11.97 2.50 23.84
CA ILE A 304 12.84 1.93 24.88
C ILE A 304 14.25 1.94 24.30
N ASN A 305 15.10 2.82 24.79
CA ASN A 305 16.44 3.02 24.24
C ASN A 305 17.44 3.39 25.33
N SER A 306 18.64 2.85 25.25
CA SER A 306 19.76 3.24 26.14
C SER A 306 20.37 4.57 25.74
N ASP A 307 20.20 5.00 24.48
CA ASP A 307 20.65 6.30 23.99
C ASP A 307 19.50 7.34 24.10
N PRO A 308 19.62 8.34 24.99
CA PRO A 308 18.59 9.37 25.13
C PRO A 308 18.47 10.28 23.89
N GLU A 309 19.50 10.35 23.05
CA GLU A 309 19.55 11.16 21.84
C GLU A 309 19.15 10.37 20.57
N ALA A 310 18.70 9.13 20.71
CA ALA A 310 18.30 8.30 19.57
C ALA A 310 17.22 9.03 18.73
N PRO A 311 17.35 9.08 17.40
CA PRO A 311 16.39 9.78 16.53
C PRO A 311 14.93 9.33 16.69
N ILE A 312 14.69 8.06 17.07
CA ILE A 312 13.36 7.53 17.34
C ILE A 312 12.63 8.31 18.45
N ASN A 313 13.38 8.85 19.43
CA ASN A 313 12.83 9.58 20.56
C ASN A 313 12.15 10.89 20.12
N LYS A 314 12.51 11.44 18.95
CA LYS A 314 11.90 12.67 18.42
C LYS A 314 10.46 12.50 17.96
N ILE A 315 10.06 11.27 17.67
CA ILE A 315 8.71 10.93 17.21
C ILE A 315 7.94 10.08 18.22
N ALA A 316 8.57 9.67 19.31
CA ALA A 316 7.95 8.86 20.36
C ALA A 316 7.09 9.72 21.28
N ASP A 317 5.88 9.23 21.60
CA ASP A 317 5.00 9.83 22.60
C ASP A 317 5.52 9.57 24.02
N TYR A 318 6.15 8.40 24.23
CA TYR A 318 6.75 8.01 25.52
C TYR A 318 8.15 7.49 25.30
N ILE A 319 9.09 7.98 26.14
CA ILE A 319 10.50 7.59 26.11
C ILE A 319 10.87 6.93 27.43
N ILE A 320 11.39 5.70 27.35
CA ILE A 320 11.94 4.98 28.49
C ILE A 320 13.45 4.81 28.25
N THR A 321 14.26 5.56 28.98
CA THR A 321 15.72 5.44 28.91
C THR A 321 16.18 4.22 29.71
N GLY A 322 16.79 3.26 29.04
CA GLY A 322 17.28 2.01 29.63
C GLY A 322 17.56 0.96 28.57
N THR A 323 18.19 -0.13 28.99
CA THR A 323 18.41 -1.27 28.08
C THR A 323 17.15 -2.13 27.92
N VAL A 324 17.06 -2.85 26.80
CA VAL A 324 15.94 -3.74 26.55
C VAL A 324 15.83 -4.83 27.62
N GLU A 325 16.99 -5.39 28.02
CA GLU A 325 17.07 -6.43 29.03
C GLU A 325 16.61 -5.98 30.44
N GLU A 326 16.76 -4.68 30.74
CA GLU A 326 16.29 -4.13 32.04
C GLU A 326 14.82 -3.75 32.04
N VAL A 327 14.33 -3.20 30.92
CA VAL A 327 13.00 -2.58 30.82
C VAL A 327 11.94 -3.62 30.48
N VAL A 328 12.16 -4.45 29.46
CA VAL A 328 11.15 -5.36 28.93
C VAL A 328 10.67 -6.39 29.98
N PRO A 329 11.54 -7.04 30.78
CA PRO A 329 11.08 -7.95 31.82
C PRO A 329 10.23 -7.27 32.91
N LYS A 330 10.54 -5.99 33.22
CA LYS A 330 9.72 -5.23 34.17
C LYS A 330 8.34 -4.91 33.62
N LEU A 331 8.24 -4.58 32.32
CA LEU A 331 6.96 -4.36 31.65
C LEU A 331 6.11 -5.64 31.63
N ILE A 332 6.70 -6.78 31.30
CA ILE A 332 6.02 -8.09 31.31
C ILE A 332 5.49 -8.39 32.73
N LYS A 333 6.35 -8.22 33.73
CA LYS A 333 5.96 -8.47 35.12
C LYS A 333 4.81 -7.56 35.58
N TYR A 334 4.92 -6.26 35.30
CA TYR A 334 3.91 -5.27 35.65
C TYR A 334 2.57 -5.56 34.98
N TYR A 335 2.58 -5.88 33.67
CA TYR A 335 1.38 -6.20 32.93
C TYR A 335 0.68 -7.44 33.51
N LYS A 336 1.41 -8.54 33.76
CA LYS A 336 0.87 -9.75 34.38
C LYS A 336 0.23 -9.52 35.75
N GLN A 337 0.73 -8.58 36.52
CA GLN A 337 0.20 -8.27 37.84
C GLN A 337 -1.06 -7.38 37.80
N ASN A 338 -1.24 -6.59 36.74
CA ASN A 338 -2.26 -5.55 36.67
C ASN A 338 -3.31 -5.79 35.55
N SER A 339 -3.07 -6.69 34.60
CA SER A 339 -4.08 -7.13 33.63
C SER A 339 -4.95 -8.21 34.28
N LYS A 340 -6.10 -7.80 34.82
CA LYS A 340 -7.19 -8.70 35.28
C LYS A 340 -8.37 -8.61 34.32
#